data_8f929804a8aa37551cc058e70e3173a6
#
_entry.id   8f929804a8aa37551cc058e70e3173a6
#
_cell.length_a   1.000
_cell.length_b   1.000
_cell.length_c   1.000
_cell.angle_alpha   90.00
_cell.angle_beta   90.00
_cell.angle_gamma   90.00
#
_symmetry.space_group_name_H-M   'P 1'
#
loop_
_entity.id
_entity.type
_entity.pdbx_description
1 polymer ?
#
loop_
_entity_poly.entity_id
_entity_poly.type
_entity_poly.pdbx_seq_one_letter_code
_entity_poly.pdbx_strand_id
1 'polypeptide(L)'
;MKRNLEVLISALGKDPFELASHMNLECDAVIVNQSNTDRSYDFRTTNGVNVRVHESSDRGVGRSRNAALDKADSKIVLFSDDDIVYRKGYADSILKAFAADPKADVILFNVDVTENRRTYHIDKTTYVHQGSVGRYPAYAAACRLENIRRAGIRFSLLFGGGAKYSNGEDSLFFMDCLRAGLTVKAVPVTIGKEEPRKSTWFNGYNEKFFKDRGVLFHFLYGKYAYIWAVRFVLVKKRKFKYSMKISKAFKLMKAGIKEGQELASKMEGRK
;
A
#
# COMPACT_ATOMS: atom_id res chain seq x y z
N MET A 1 24.33 9.29 -12.97
CA MET A 1 23.22 10.16 -12.57
C MET A 1 22.14 9.29 -11.91
N LYS A 2 21.59 9.68 -10.74
CA LYS A 2 20.43 8.98 -10.18
C LYS A 2 19.26 9.07 -11.17
N ARG A 3 18.59 7.96 -11.40
CA ARG A 3 17.35 7.89 -12.21
C ARG A 3 16.27 8.78 -11.61
N ASN A 4 15.35 9.29 -12.39
CA ASN A 4 14.34 10.21 -11.86
C ASN A 4 13.14 9.48 -11.25
N LEU A 5 12.70 8.36 -11.86
CA LEU A 5 11.55 7.55 -11.43
C LEU A 5 11.84 6.06 -11.61
N GLU A 6 11.36 5.25 -10.69
CA GLU A 6 11.43 3.79 -10.71
C GLU A 6 10.15 3.18 -10.15
N VAL A 7 9.64 2.12 -10.79
CA VAL A 7 8.46 1.38 -10.31
C VAL A 7 8.90 0.23 -9.41
N LEU A 8 8.34 0.15 -8.20
CA LEU A 8 8.58 -0.90 -7.22
C LEU A 8 7.41 -1.88 -7.24
N ILE A 9 7.59 -3.02 -7.88
CA ILE A 9 6.53 -3.99 -8.15
C ILE A 9 6.61 -5.13 -7.14
N SER A 10 5.49 -5.35 -6.43
CA SER A 10 5.30 -6.53 -5.58
C SER A 10 4.52 -7.57 -6.34
N ALA A 11 5.15 -8.71 -6.65
CA ALA A 11 4.57 -9.79 -7.44
C ALA A 11 4.53 -11.11 -6.65
N LEU A 12 3.62 -12.00 -7.03
CA LEU A 12 3.48 -13.34 -6.44
C LEU A 12 3.41 -14.40 -7.54
N GLY A 13 4.50 -15.17 -7.70
CA GLY A 13 4.55 -16.32 -8.62
C GLY A 13 4.34 -15.96 -10.08
N LYS A 14 4.78 -14.76 -10.49
CA LYS A 14 4.68 -14.27 -11.88
C LYS A 14 5.93 -14.59 -12.66
N ASP A 15 5.82 -14.68 -13.98
CA ASP A 15 6.98 -14.55 -14.87
C ASP A 15 7.34 -13.07 -14.97
N PRO A 16 8.56 -12.65 -14.56
CA PRO A 16 8.94 -11.24 -14.54
C PRO A 16 9.06 -10.60 -15.92
N PHE A 17 9.36 -11.38 -16.98
CA PHE A 17 9.46 -10.87 -18.36
C PHE A 17 8.07 -10.56 -18.92
N GLU A 18 7.14 -11.51 -18.77
CA GLU A 18 5.74 -11.31 -19.16
C GLU A 18 5.12 -10.16 -18.39
N LEU A 19 5.33 -10.11 -17.05
CA LEU A 19 4.81 -9.06 -16.19
C LEU A 19 5.29 -7.68 -16.64
N ALA A 20 6.60 -7.48 -16.82
CA ALA A 20 7.16 -6.20 -17.23
C ALA A 20 6.65 -5.74 -18.60
N SER A 21 6.47 -6.66 -19.54
CA SER A 21 5.90 -6.38 -20.85
C SER A 21 4.44 -5.95 -20.77
N HIS A 22 3.66 -6.63 -19.91
CA HIS A 22 2.22 -6.42 -19.77
C HIS A 22 1.88 -5.10 -19.03
N MET A 23 2.69 -4.72 -18.07
CA MET A 23 2.46 -3.51 -17.26
C MET A 23 2.65 -2.18 -18.00
N ASN A 24 3.15 -2.20 -19.23
CA ASN A 24 3.43 -0.99 -20.04
C ASN A 24 4.40 -0.01 -19.35
N LEU A 25 5.54 -0.53 -18.87
CA LEU A 25 6.54 0.26 -18.15
C LEU A 25 7.22 1.29 -19.07
N GLU A 26 7.33 2.55 -18.62
CA GLU A 26 8.03 3.66 -19.30
C GLU A 26 9.29 4.12 -18.53
N CYS A 27 9.56 3.59 -17.37
CA CYS A 27 10.74 3.87 -16.56
C CYS A 27 11.25 2.59 -15.92
N ASP A 28 12.48 2.64 -15.40
CA ASP A 28 13.10 1.48 -14.76
C ASP A 28 12.24 0.91 -13.63
N ALA A 29 12.40 -0.38 -13.35
CA ALA A 29 11.61 -1.07 -12.35
C ALA A 29 12.43 -2.02 -11.48
N VAL A 30 11.97 -2.24 -10.25
CA VAL A 30 12.37 -3.32 -9.36
C VAL A 30 11.17 -4.25 -9.18
N ILE A 31 11.31 -5.51 -9.55
CA ILE A 31 10.30 -6.54 -9.31
C ILE A 31 10.79 -7.40 -8.15
N VAL A 32 10.05 -7.40 -7.04
CA VAL A 32 10.22 -8.39 -5.98
C VAL A 32 9.13 -9.45 -6.15
N ASN A 33 9.53 -10.58 -6.72
CA ASN A 33 8.63 -11.70 -7.04
C ASN A 33 8.71 -12.75 -5.94
N GLN A 34 7.63 -12.93 -5.21
CA GLN A 34 7.51 -13.98 -4.20
C GLN A 34 7.37 -15.33 -4.90
N SER A 35 8.46 -16.10 -4.95
CA SER A 35 8.57 -17.39 -5.63
C SER A 35 9.10 -18.47 -4.67
N ASN A 36 9.49 -19.63 -5.18
CA ASN A 36 10.12 -20.68 -4.38
C ASN A 36 11.66 -20.67 -4.49
N THR A 37 12.22 -19.62 -5.07
CA THR A 37 13.66 -19.45 -5.30
C THR A 37 14.12 -18.12 -4.75
N ASP A 38 15.40 -18.05 -4.37
CA ASP A 38 16.07 -16.81 -3.95
C ASP A 38 17.17 -16.53 -4.95
N ARG A 39 16.93 -15.62 -5.89
CA ARG A 39 17.89 -15.20 -6.90
C ARG A 39 17.63 -13.75 -7.34
N SER A 40 18.69 -13.14 -7.89
CA SER A 40 18.58 -11.78 -8.45
C SER A 40 19.21 -11.75 -9.83
N TYR A 41 18.57 -11.05 -10.75
CA TYR A 41 19.05 -10.83 -12.10
C TYR A 41 18.42 -9.57 -12.68
N ASP A 42 19.02 -9.07 -13.75
CA ASP A 42 18.54 -7.89 -14.46
C ASP A 42 18.25 -8.25 -15.91
N PHE A 43 17.29 -7.58 -16.50
CA PHE A 43 17.04 -7.65 -17.94
C PHE A 43 16.57 -6.31 -18.48
N ARG A 44 16.54 -6.22 -19.82
CA ARG A 44 16.00 -5.05 -20.50
C ARG A 44 14.80 -5.45 -21.35
N THR A 45 13.73 -4.69 -21.21
CA THR A 45 12.52 -4.89 -22.01
C THR A 45 12.74 -4.45 -23.45
N THR A 46 11.85 -4.85 -24.36
CA THR A 46 11.91 -4.48 -25.78
C THR A 46 11.84 -2.98 -26.04
N ASN A 47 11.16 -2.23 -25.19
CA ASN A 47 11.09 -0.77 -25.23
C ASN A 47 12.24 -0.08 -24.46
N GLY A 48 13.24 -0.83 -24.00
CA GLY A 48 14.48 -0.29 -23.45
C GLY A 48 14.47 0.01 -21.95
N VAL A 49 13.44 -0.40 -21.21
CA VAL A 49 13.36 -0.26 -19.74
C VAL A 49 14.26 -1.28 -19.06
N ASN A 50 15.06 -0.83 -18.06
CA ASN A 50 15.85 -1.76 -17.25
C ASN A 50 14.99 -2.27 -16.09
N VAL A 51 14.98 -3.58 -15.90
CA VAL A 51 14.22 -4.26 -14.85
C VAL A 51 15.17 -5.06 -13.99
N ARG A 52 15.20 -4.77 -12.70
CA ARG A 52 15.91 -5.55 -11.68
C ARG A 52 14.94 -6.50 -11.00
N VAL A 53 15.22 -7.79 -11.04
CA VAL A 53 14.36 -8.83 -10.46
C VAL A 53 15.01 -9.41 -9.22
N HIS A 54 14.22 -9.55 -8.18
CA HIS A 54 14.57 -10.23 -6.94
C HIS A 54 13.48 -11.24 -6.65
N GLU A 55 13.75 -12.48 -6.95
CA GLU A 55 12.90 -13.59 -6.51
C GLU A 55 13.22 -13.91 -5.07
N SER A 56 12.19 -14.16 -4.26
CA SER A 56 12.33 -14.43 -2.84
C SER A 56 11.34 -15.48 -2.37
N SER A 57 11.84 -16.41 -1.57
CA SER A 57 11.01 -17.40 -0.85
C SER A 57 10.21 -16.80 0.30
N ASP A 58 10.56 -15.61 0.74
CA ASP A 58 9.79 -14.83 1.71
C ASP A 58 8.38 -14.51 1.20
N ARG A 59 7.39 -14.60 2.08
CA ARG A 59 5.99 -14.29 1.76
C ARG A 59 5.48 -13.08 2.55
N GLY A 60 4.64 -12.29 1.87
CA GLY A 60 3.95 -11.13 2.45
C GLY A 60 4.23 -9.83 1.70
N VAL A 61 3.16 -9.11 1.37
CA VAL A 61 3.22 -7.85 0.59
C VAL A 61 4.11 -6.79 1.26
N GLY A 62 4.06 -6.66 2.60
CA GLY A 62 4.91 -5.72 3.33
C GLY A 62 6.39 -6.08 3.21
N ARG A 63 6.77 -7.37 3.24
CA ARG A 63 8.15 -7.84 3.02
C ARG A 63 8.62 -7.49 1.60
N SER A 64 7.81 -7.83 0.62
CA SER A 64 8.09 -7.57 -0.79
C SER A 64 8.30 -6.08 -1.06
N ARG A 65 7.38 -5.21 -0.59
CA ARG A 65 7.50 -3.75 -0.75
C ARG A 65 8.70 -3.17 -0.02
N ASN A 66 9.03 -3.68 1.17
CA ASN A 66 10.23 -3.27 1.91
C ASN A 66 11.51 -3.69 1.19
N ALA A 67 11.57 -4.91 0.66
CA ALA A 67 12.70 -5.38 -0.14
C ALA A 67 12.88 -4.53 -1.41
N ALA A 68 11.77 -4.15 -2.08
CA ALA A 68 11.83 -3.25 -3.23
C ALA A 68 12.35 -1.86 -2.86
N LEU A 69 11.93 -1.29 -1.72
CA LEU A 69 12.45 -0.01 -1.19
C LEU A 69 13.97 -0.07 -0.92
N ASP A 70 14.47 -1.18 -0.38
CA ASP A 70 15.90 -1.35 -0.10
C ASP A 70 16.73 -1.35 -1.37
N LYS A 71 16.19 -1.94 -2.44
CA LYS A 71 16.86 -2.09 -3.73
C LYS A 71 16.65 -0.91 -4.68
N ALA A 72 15.71 -0.01 -4.36
CA ALA A 72 15.44 1.17 -5.15
C ALA A 72 16.62 2.14 -5.18
N ASP A 73 16.81 2.85 -6.30
CA ASP A 73 17.95 3.74 -6.46
C ASP A 73 17.61 5.07 -7.19
N SER A 74 16.35 5.30 -7.48
CA SER A 74 15.83 6.52 -8.12
C SER A 74 15.49 7.63 -7.12
N LYS A 75 15.28 8.86 -7.61
CA LYS A 75 14.85 9.99 -6.76
C LYS A 75 13.41 9.81 -6.27
N ILE A 76 12.54 9.34 -7.17
CA ILE A 76 11.14 9.08 -6.93
C ILE A 76 10.89 7.60 -7.19
N VAL A 77 10.09 6.97 -6.34
CA VAL A 77 9.64 5.58 -6.50
C VAL A 77 8.13 5.53 -6.54
N LEU A 78 7.57 4.67 -7.38
CA LEU A 78 6.14 4.37 -7.47
C LEU A 78 5.91 2.94 -7.00
N PHE A 79 5.13 2.73 -5.95
CA PHE A 79 4.70 1.39 -5.57
C PHE A 79 3.67 0.85 -6.55
N SER A 80 3.74 -0.45 -6.82
CA SER A 80 2.84 -1.16 -7.74
C SER A 80 2.57 -2.58 -7.27
N ASP A 81 1.36 -3.05 -7.56
CA ASP A 81 1.02 -4.47 -7.51
C ASP A 81 1.16 -5.08 -8.91
N ASP A 82 1.15 -6.41 -9.01
CA ASP A 82 1.39 -7.18 -10.24
C ASP A 82 0.19 -7.26 -11.21
N ASP A 83 -0.86 -6.51 -10.94
CA ASP A 83 -2.08 -6.42 -11.75
C ASP A 83 -2.37 -4.99 -12.25
N ILE A 84 -1.39 -4.09 -12.17
CA ILE A 84 -1.52 -2.72 -12.64
C ILE A 84 -0.96 -2.60 -14.06
N VAL A 85 -1.77 -2.07 -14.98
CA VAL A 85 -1.36 -1.71 -16.33
C VAL A 85 -1.36 -0.19 -16.45
N TYR A 86 -0.19 0.37 -16.70
CA TYR A 86 -0.01 1.81 -16.76
C TYR A 86 -0.52 2.41 -18.08
N ARG A 87 -1.00 3.66 -18.00
CA ARG A 87 -1.35 4.46 -19.17
C ARG A 87 -0.08 5.06 -19.79
N LYS A 88 -0.09 5.25 -21.11
CA LYS A 88 0.99 5.97 -21.78
C LYS A 88 1.16 7.38 -21.18
N GLY A 89 2.39 7.78 -20.90
CA GLY A 89 2.74 9.06 -20.29
C GLY A 89 2.56 9.12 -18.78
N TYR A 90 2.39 7.97 -18.10
CA TYR A 90 2.24 7.95 -16.65
C TYR A 90 3.50 8.44 -15.92
N ALA A 91 4.68 8.09 -16.43
CA ALA A 91 5.96 8.48 -15.84
C ALA A 91 6.13 10.00 -15.84
N ASP A 92 5.85 10.65 -16.97
CA ASP A 92 5.87 12.11 -17.09
C ASP A 92 4.83 12.78 -16.18
N SER A 93 3.64 12.20 -16.08
CA SER A 93 2.57 12.70 -15.22
C SER A 93 2.99 12.71 -13.74
N ILE A 94 3.66 11.65 -13.28
CA ILE A 94 4.20 11.56 -11.92
C ILE A 94 5.30 12.62 -11.70
N LEU A 95 6.26 12.71 -12.60
CA LEU A 95 7.37 13.66 -12.49
C LEU A 95 6.87 15.12 -12.49
N LYS A 96 5.89 15.45 -13.34
CA LYS A 96 5.23 16.77 -13.37
C LYS A 96 4.51 17.08 -12.05
N ALA A 97 3.83 16.09 -11.45
CA ALA A 97 3.16 16.29 -10.17
C ALA A 97 4.14 16.63 -9.04
N PHE A 98 5.31 15.98 -8.98
CA PHE A 98 6.38 16.30 -8.02
C PHE A 98 7.09 17.62 -8.32
N ALA A 99 7.22 18.00 -9.59
CA ALA A 99 7.78 19.28 -9.98
C ALA A 99 6.85 20.45 -9.61
N ALA A 100 5.54 20.26 -9.76
CA ALA A 100 4.52 21.24 -9.39
C ALA A 100 4.38 21.46 -7.87
N ASP A 101 4.82 20.49 -7.06
CA ASP A 101 4.82 20.64 -5.60
C ASP A 101 6.11 20.06 -4.99
N PRO A 102 7.16 20.88 -4.89
CA PRO A 102 8.44 20.45 -4.30
C PRO A 102 8.34 20.03 -2.82
N LYS A 103 7.29 20.43 -2.11
CA LYS A 103 7.07 20.11 -0.68
C LYS A 103 6.40 18.76 -0.50
N ALA A 104 5.78 18.17 -1.54
CA ALA A 104 5.15 16.87 -1.43
C ALA A 104 6.22 15.76 -1.35
N ASP A 105 6.17 14.97 -0.28
CA ASP A 105 7.03 13.79 -0.09
C ASP A 105 6.42 12.54 -0.69
N VAL A 106 5.08 12.44 -0.61
CA VAL A 106 4.27 11.35 -1.17
C VAL A 106 3.13 11.95 -1.98
N ILE A 107 2.95 11.47 -3.20
CA ILE A 107 1.81 11.84 -4.06
C ILE A 107 1.03 10.57 -4.40
N LEU A 108 -0.28 10.64 -4.16
CA LEU A 108 -1.24 9.57 -4.44
C LEU A 108 -1.99 9.89 -5.73
N PHE A 109 -2.10 8.90 -6.59
CA PHE A 109 -2.73 8.98 -7.90
C PHE A 109 -4.01 8.13 -7.97
N ASN A 110 -4.78 8.28 -9.03
CA ASN A 110 -5.84 7.34 -9.35
C ASN A 110 -5.29 6.17 -10.18
N VAL A 111 -5.77 4.99 -9.87
CA VAL A 111 -5.75 3.81 -10.74
C VAL A 111 -7.20 3.40 -10.96
N ASP A 112 -7.60 3.22 -12.20
CA ASP A 112 -8.97 2.77 -12.50
C ASP A 112 -9.14 1.33 -12.06
N VAL A 113 -10.15 1.11 -11.23
CA VAL A 113 -10.55 -0.21 -10.74
C VAL A 113 -11.99 -0.47 -11.11
N THR A 114 -12.40 -1.73 -11.18
CA THR A 114 -13.82 -2.06 -11.37
C THR A 114 -14.65 -1.43 -10.26
N GLU A 115 -15.87 -0.96 -10.58
CA GLU A 115 -16.72 -0.21 -9.64
C GLU A 115 -16.93 -0.93 -8.30
N ASN A 116 -17.07 -2.25 -8.33
CA ASN A 116 -17.27 -3.04 -7.12
C ASN A 116 -16.04 -3.09 -6.19
N ARG A 117 -14.85 -2.78 -6.70
CA ARG A 117 -13.58 -2.77 -5.96
C ARG A 117 -13.13 -1.37 -5.56
N ARG A 118 -13.70 -0.33 -6.16
CA ARG A 118 -13.32 1.06 -5.87
C ARG A 118 -13.54 1.40 -4.40
N THR A 119 -12.46 1.70 -3.70
CA THR A 119 -12.50 2.17 -2.30
C THR A 119 -12.63 3.68 -2.22
N TYR A 120 -11.93 4.38 -3.09
CA TYR A 120 -11.90 5.85 -3.17
C TYR A 120 -11.45 6.29 -4.58
N HIS A 121 -11.98 7.44 -5.05
CA HIS A 121 -11.51 8.14 -6.23
C HIS A 121 -11.10 9.56 -5.83
N ILE A 122 -10.00 10.05 -6.38
CA ILE A 122 -9.48 11.39 -6.11
C ILE A 122 -10.06 12.32 -7.17
N ASP A 123 -11.04 13.14 -6.79
CA ASP A 123 -11.72 14.07 -7.71
C ASP A 123 -11.04 15.45 -7.71
N LYS A 124 -10.31 15.80 -6.66
CA LYS A 124 -9.61 17.07 -6.50
C LYS A 124 -8.33 16.90 -5.71
N THR A 125 -7.38 17.80 -5.98
CA THR A 125 -6.14 17.87 -5.21
C THR A 125 -6.43 18.18 -3.75
N THR A 126 -5.85 17.37 -2.85
CA THR A 126 -6.00 17.53 -1.40
C THR A 126 -4.79 16.99 -0.66
N TYR A 127 -4.52 17.53 0.53
CA TYR A 127 -3.55 16.95 1.45
C TYR A 127 -4.22 15.86 2.29
N VAL A 128 -3.50 14.75 2.46
CA VAL A 128 -3.97 13.63 3.29
C VAL A 128 -3.76 13.97 4.76
N HIS A 129 -4.70 13.60 5.59
CA HIS A 129 -4.64 13.74 7.04
C HIS A 129 -4.90 12.41 7.73
N GLN A 130 -4.55 12.28 9.00
CA GLN A 130 -4.64 11.04 9.77
C GLN A 130 -6.00 10.35 9.70
N GLY A 131 -7.10 11.10 9.61
CA GLY A 131 -8.46 10.55 9.48
C GLY A 131 -8.81 10.01 8.09
N SER A 132 -7.96 10.22 7.07
CA SER A 132 -8.21 9.82 5.68
C SER A 132 -7.26 8.76 5.13
N VAL A 133 -6.19 8.39 5.85
CA VAL A 133 -5.16 7.43 5.38
C VAL A 133 -5.73 6.08 4.92
N GLY A 134 -6.81 5.62 5.53
CA GLY A 134 -7.45 4.32 5.20
C GLY A 134 -8.23 4.29 3.88
N ARG A 135 -8.13 5.32 3.05
CA ARG A 135 -8.82 5.41 1.74
C ARG A 135 -7.92 5.02 0.58
N TYR A 136 -6.62 5.18 0.74
CA TYR A 136 -5.65 5.13 -0.34
C TYR A 136 -4.88 3.81 -0.35
N PRO A 137 -4.75 3.16 -1.51
CA PRO A 137 -3.88 2.01 -1.69
C PRO A 137 -2.44 2.44 -1.95
N ALA A 138 -1.46 1.63 -1.55
CA ALA A 138 -0.06 1.92 -1.81
C ALA A 138 0.31 1.76 -3.29
N TYR A 139 -0.34 0.87 -4.04
CA TYR A 139 -0.05 0.65 -5.46
C TYR A 139 -0.27 1.85 -6.39
N ALA A 140 -0.79 2.95 -5.86
CA ALA A 140 -0.95 4.21 -6.57
C ALA A 140 -0.18 5.37 -5.90
N ALA A 141 0.79 5.05 -5.06
CA ALA A 141 1.59 6.03 -4.31
C ALA A 141 3.00 6.15 -4.88
N ALA A 142 3.39 7.36 -5.26
CA ALA A 142 4.78 7.69 -5.54
C ALA A 142 5.38 8.50 -4.39
N CYS A 143 6.69 8.29 -4.12
CA CYS A 143 7.37 8.86 -2.96
C CYS A 143 8.76 9.39 -3.32
N ARG A 144 9.22 10.45 -2.66
CA ARG A 144 10.64 10.83 -2.65
C ARG A 144 11.41 9.82 -1.83
N LEU A 145 12.19 8.95 -2.47
CA LEU A 145 12.86 7.81 -1.85
C LEU A 145 13.74 8.23 -0.66
N GLU A 146 14.52 9.29 -0.82
CA GLU A 146 15.41 9.77 0.22
C GLU A 146 14.66 10.20 1.50
N ASN A 147 13.49 10.86 1.35
CA ASN A 147 12.70 11.31 2.48
C ASN A 147 12.07 10.13 3.23
N ILE A 148 11.59 9.11 2.50
CA ILE A 148 11.09 7.86 3.09
C ILE A 148 12.20 7.14 3.87
N ARG A 149 13.40 7.02 3.29
CA ARG A 149 14.54 6.36 3.93
C ARG A 149 15.04 7.12 5.15
N ARG A 150 15.20 8.43 5.06
CA ARG A 150 15.64 9.29 6.16
C ARG A 150 14.65 9.26 7.34
N ALA A 151 13.36 9.19 7.06
CA ALA A 151 12.32 9.05 8.07
C ALA A 151 12.18 7.62 8.62
N GLY A 152 12.90 6.64 8.09
CA GLY A 152 12.84 5.24 8.51
C GLY A 152 11.50 4.57 8.23
N ILE A 153 10.73 5.08 7.25
CA ILE A 153 9.36 4.56 6.97
C ILE A 153 9.44 3.23 6.24
N ARG A 154 8.70 2.25 6.77
CA ARG A 154 8.61 0.88 6.25
C ARG A 154 7.18 0.37 6.29
N PHE A 155 6.84 -0.57 5.42
CA PHE A 155 5.58 -1.29 5.50
C PHE A 155 5.58 -2.23 6.71
N SER A 156 4.46 -2.29 7.39
CA SER A 156 4.27 -3.21 8.51
C SER A 156 4.32 -4.67 8.06
N LEU A 157 5.03 -5.52 8.81
CA LEU A 157 5.07 -6.97 8.59
C LEU A 157 3.95 -7.71 9.31
N LEU A 158 3.20 -7.02 10.18
CA LEU A 158 2.07 -7.58 10.91
C LEU A 158 0.77 -7.54 10.11
N PHE A 159 0.67 -6.62 9.12
CA PHE A 159 -0.53 -6.34 8.35
C PHE A 159 -0.28 -6.55 6.86
N GLY A 160 -1.38 -6.84 6.13
CA GLY A 160 -1.36 -6.99 4.69
C GLY A 160 -1.40 -8.43 4.22
N GLY A 161 -1.32 -8.59 2.92
CA GLY A 161 -1.35 -9.90 2.30
C GLY A 161 -0.20 -10.80 2.73
N GLY A 162 -0.54 -12.02 3.20
CA GLY A 162 0.42 -12.97 3.72
C GLY A 162 0.87 -12.72 5.16
N ALA A 163 0.36 -11.67 5.83
CA ALA A 163 0.64 -11.36 7.21
C ALA A 163 -0.43 -11.91 8.19
N LYS A 164 -0.17 -11.77 9.50
CA LYS A 164 -1.11 -12.21 10.56
C LYS A 164 -2.46 -11.50 10.45
N TYR A 165 -2.46 -10.19 10.18
CA TYR A 165 -3.66 -9.38 10.01
C TYR A 165 -3.85 -9.02 8.54
N SER A 166 -5.04 -9.27 8.02
CA SER A 166 -5.34 -9.38 6.58
C SER A 166 -5.19 -8.10 5.76
N ASN A 167 -5.17 -6.92 6.37
CA ASN A 167 -5.02 -5.64 5.66
C ASN A 167 -4.66 -4.51 6.61
N GLY A 168 -4.18 -3.38 6.08
CA GLY A 168 -3.90 -2.16 6.83
C GLY A 168 -2.47 -1.65 6.70
N GLU A 169 -1.61 -2.36 6.01
CA GLU A 169 -0.21 -1.99 5.77
C GLU A 169 -0.10 -0.64 5.05
N ASP A 170 -0.98 -0.38 4.06
CA ASP A 170 -1.03 0.88 3.32
C ASP A 170 -1.40 2.04 4.26
N SER A 171 -2.46 1.83 5.05
CA SER A 171 -2.92 2.84 6.02
C SER A 171 -1.87 3.18 7.06
N LEU A 172 -1.11 2.17 7.53
CA LEU A 172 -0.01 2.37 8.48
C LEU A 172 1.14 3.11 7.82
N PHE A 173 1.53 2.73 6.59
CA PHE A 173 2.59 3.41 5.86
C PHE A 173 2.30 4.92 5.73
N PHE A 174 1.09 5.29 5.29
CA PHE A 174 0.74 6.72 5.18
C PHE A 174 0.60 7.40 6.55
N MET A 175 0.11 6.69 7.57
CA MET A 175 0.05 7.22 8.94
C MET A 175 1.46 7.52 9.47
N ASP A 176 2.41 6.63 9.22
CA ASP A 176 3.80 6.79 9.68
C ASP A 176 4.50 7.91 8.91
N CYS A 177 4.22 8.08 7.60
CA CYS A 177 4.64 9.26 6.86
C CYS A 177 4.17 10.56 7.54
N LEU A 178 2.86 10.65 7.85
CA LEU A 178 2.29 11.84 8.50
C LEU A 178 2.85 12.08 9.91
N ARG A 179 3.11 11.02 10.67
CA ARG A 179 3.71 11.12 12.02
C ARG A 179 5.17 11.59 11.98
N ALA A 180 5.89 11.23 10.92
CA ALA A 180 7.25 11.70 10.66
C ALA A 180 7.30 13.13 10.09
N GLY A 181 6.15 13.79 9.93
CA GLY A 181 6.06 15.15 9.38
C GLY A 181 6.15 15.22 7.87
N LEU A 182 6.07 14.08 7.17
CA LEU A 182 6.10 14.05 5.70
C LEU A 182 4.76 14.54 5.14
N THR A 183 4.83 15.26 4.03
CA THR A 183 3.66 15.77 3.31
C THR A 183 3.12 14.72 2.34
N VAL A 184 1.89 14.27 2.57
CA VAL A 184 1.17 13.34 1.69
C VAL A 184 0.06 14.09 0.96
N LYS A 185 0.10 14.06 -0.37
CA LYS A 185 -0.82 14.78 -1.26
C LYS A 185 -1.54 13.80 -2.19
N ALA A 186 -2.82 14.00 -2.43
CA ALA A 186 -3.59 13.24 -3.41
C ALA A 186 -3.96 14.15 -4.59
N VAL A 187 -3.80 13.66 -5.83
CA VAL A 187 -4.04 14.43 -7.07
C VAL A 187 -4.98 13.68 -8.00
N PRO A 188 -5.89 14.38 -8.73
CA PRO A 188 -6.87 13.77 -9.62
C PRO A 188 -6.25 13.37 -10.98
N VAL A 189 -5.15 12.61 -10.93
CA VAL A 189 -4.43 12.13 -12.11
C VAL A 189 -4.50 10.60 -12.13
N THR A 190 -5.02 10.03 -13.21
CA THR A 190 -5.09 8.58 -13.40
C THR A 190 -3.86 8.09 -14.15
N ILE A 191 -3.08 7.20 -13.52
CA ILE A 191 -1.81 6.69 -14.04
C ILE A 191 -1.92 5.28 -14.66
N GLY A 192 -2.99 4.55 -14.39
CA GLY A 192 -3.16 3.19 -14.89
C GLY A 192 -4.54 2.62 -14.57
N LYS A 193 -4.68 1.34 -14.82
CA LYS A 193 -5.87 0.54 -14.46
C LYS A 193 -5.44 -0.75 -13.76
N GLU A 194 -6.25 -1.22 -12.83
CA GLU A 194 -6.11 -2.55 -12.23
C GLU A 194 -6.82 -3.58 -13.12
N GLU A 195 -6.16 -4.70 -13.42
CA GLU A 195 -6.80 -5.80 -14.12
C GLU A 195 -7.76 -6.56 -13.19
N PRO A 196 -8.92 -7.00 -13.73
CA PRO A 196 -9.87 -7.76 -12.92
C PRO A 196 -9.26 -9.09 -12.46
N ARG A 197 -9.12 -9.26 -11.14
CA ARG A 197 -8.79 -10.55 -10.53
C ARG A 197 -9.67 -10.81 -9.31
N LYS A 198 -9.80 -12.07 -8.91
CA LYS A 198 -10.46 -12.41 -7.64
C LYS A 198 -9.61 -11.85 -6.49
N SER A 199 -10.23 -11.04 -5.61
CA SER A 199 -9.56 -10.56 -4.41
C SER A 199 -9.19 -11.75 -3.52
N THR A 200 -7.92 -11.88 -3.19
CA THR A 200 -7.42 -12.91 -2.27
C THR A 200 -7.46 -12.44 -0.81
N TRP A 201 -7.69 -11.14 -0.57
CA TRP A 201 -7.52 -10.51 0.73
C TRP A 201 -8.82 -10.19 1.46
N PHE A 202 -9.92 -9.98 0.74
CA PHE A 202 -11.19 -9.64 1.35
C PHE A 202 -12.21 -10.78 1.22
N ASN A 203 -12.37 -11.53 2.31
CA ASN A 203 -13.31 -12.65 2.42
C ASN A 203 -14.64 -12.23 3.10
N GLY A 204 -15.07 -10.97 2.88
CA GLY A 204 -16.30 -10.44 3.46
C GLY A 204 -16.14 -9.90 4.88
N TYR A 205 -17.25 -9.38 5.42
CA TYR A 205 -17.33 -8.83 6.78
C TYR A 205 -17.55 -9.96 7.80
N ASN A 206 -16.52 -10.80 8.01
CA ASN A 206 -16.52 -11.91 8.96
C ASN A 206 -15.91 -11.49 10.33
N GLU A 207 -15.88 -12.41 11.28
CA GLU A 207 -15.34 -12.16 12.63
C GLU A 207 -13.87 -11.75 12.62
N LYS A 208 -13.06 -12.44 11.82
CA LYS A 208 -11.64 -12.12 11.65
C LYS A 208 -11.46 -10.69 11.13
N PHE A 209 -12.23 -10.28 10.12
CA PHE A 209 -12.18 -8.93 9.57
C PHE A 209 -12.38 -7.86 10.66
N PHE A 210 -13.40 -7.99 11.52
CA PHE A 210 -13.65 -7.00 12.57
C PHE A 210 -12.57 -7.02 13.66
N LYS A 211 -12.10 -8.20 14.02
CA LYS A 211 -11.02 -8.34 15.00
C LYS A 211 -9.72 -7.73 14.49
N ASP A 212 -9.28 -8.08 13.27
CA ASP A 212 -8.10 -7.53 12.60
C ASP A 212 -8.19 -6.00 12.47
N ARG A 213 -9.39 -5.50 12.12
CA ARG A 213 -9.65 -4.05 12.03
C ARG A 213 -9.52 -3.35 13.39
N GLY A 214 -9.89 -4.02 14.46
CA GLY A 214 -9.67 -3.52 15.83
C GLY A 214 -8.19 -3.39 16.16
N VAL A 215 -7.39 -4.42 15.85
CA VAL A 215 -5.93 -4.37 16.02
C VAL A 215 -5.34 -3.21 15.22
N LEU A 216 -5.70 -3.08 13.94
CA LEU A 216 -5.25 -1.99 13.08
C LEU A 216 -5.58 -0.61 13.68
N PHE A 217 -6.79 -0.44 14.22
CA PHE A 217 -7.22 0.84 14.78
C PHE A 217 -6.42 1.22 16.01
N HIS A 218 -5.94 0.25 16.80
CA HIS A 218 -4.99 0.56 17.87
C HIS A 218 -3.69 1.17 17.30
N PHE A 219 -3.09 0.55 16.30
CA PHE A 219 -1.85 1.06 15.68
C PHE A 219 -2.05 2.40 14.97
N LEU A 220 -3.21 2.62 14.33
CA LEU A 220 -3.50 3.89 13.66
C LEU A 220 -3.82 5.04 14.63
N TYR A 221 -4.63 4.78 15.66
CA TYR A 221 -5.29 5.84 16.43
C TYR A 221 -4.99 5.80 17.92
N GLY A 222 -4.24 4.83 18.42
CA GLY A 222 -3.85 4.71 19.83
C GLY A 222 -5.05 4.80 20.78
N LYS A 223 -5.01 5.76 21.72
CA LYS A 223 -6.09 5.99 22.69
C LYS A 223 -7.46 6.30 22.07
N TYR A 224 -7.51 6.78 20.85
CA TYR A 224 -8.75 7.09 20.13
C TYR A 224 -9.34 5.90 19.33
N ALA A 225 -8.70 4.73 19.39
CA ALA A 225 -9.10 3.54 18.61
C ALA A 225 -10.57 3.15 18.82
N TYR A 226 -11.07 3.26 20.06
CA TYR A 226 -12.48 2.93 20.37
C TYR A 226 -13.48 3.87 19.68
N ILE A 227 -13.18 5.16 19.62
CA ILE A 227 -14.01 6.16 18.96
C ILE A 227 -14.09 5.87 17.46
N TRP A 228 -12.94 5.56 16.85
CA TRP A 228 -12.87 5.18 15.45
C TRP A 228 -13.57 3.84 15.17
N ALA A 229 -13.54 2.88 16.09
CA ALA A 229 -14.24 1.62 15.99
C ALA A 229 -15.77 1.82 15.96
N VAL A 230 -16.31 2.64 16.87
CA VAL A 230 -17.74 3.01 16.89
C VAL A 230 -18.13 3.67 15.56
N ARG A 231 -17.40 4.70 15.15
CA ARG A 231 -17.63 5.39 13.89
C ARG A 231 -17.61 4.42 12.69
N PHE A 232 -16.62 3.52 12.63
CA PHE A 232 -16.49 2.56 11.54
C PHE A 232 -17.69 1.62 11.47
N VAL A 233 -18.10 1.03 12.60
CA VAL A 233 -19.23 0.11 12.66
C VAL A 233 -20.52 0.81 12.23
N LEU A 234 -20.77 2.03 12.71
CA LEU A 234 -21.97 2.80 12.36
C LEU A 234 -22.01 3.19 10.88
N VAL A 235 -20.90 3.67 10.32
CA VAL A 235 -20.81 4.07 8.90
C VAL A 235 -20.93 2.87 7.97
N LYS A 236 -20.35 1.73 8.34
CA LYS A 236 -20.33 0.53 7.49
C LYS A 236 -21.50 -0.43 7.73
N LYS A 237 -22.39 -0.17 8.69
CA LYS A 237 -23.49 -1.07 9.09
C LYS A 237 -24.31 -1.61 7.92
N ARG A 238 -24.59 -0.78 6.89
CA ARG A 238 -25.37 -1.20 5.72
C ARG A 238 -24.67 -2.30 4.90
N LYS A 239 -23.32 -2.38 4.93
CA LYS A 239 -22.54 -3.35 4.16
C LYS A 239 -22.49 -4.75 4.79
N PHE A 240 -22.74 -4.84 6.09
CA PHE A 240 -22.63 -6.12 6.82
C PHE A 240 -23.87 -6.49 7.65
N LYS A 241 -24.95 -5.70 7.61
CA LYS A 241 -26.16 -5.91 8.44
C LYS A 241 -26.81 -7.29 8.28
N TYR A 242 -26.59 -7.95 7.15
CA TYR A 242 -27.11 -9.30 6.88
C TYR A 242 -26.16 -10.42 7.33
N SER A 243 -24.88 -10.12 7.53
CA SER A 243 -23.85 -11.11 7.92
C SER A 243 -23.48 -11.05 9.40
N MET A 244 -23.69 -9.88 10.05
CA MET A 244 -23.29 -9.72 11.45
C MET A 244 -24.10 -8.65 12.19
N LYS A 245 -24.44 -8.92 13.46
CA LYS A 245 -25.07 -7.92 14.35
C LYS A 245 -24.06 -6.80 14.70
N ILE A 246 -24.55 -5.56 14.76
CA ILE A 246 -23.72 -4.37 15.08
C ILE A 246 -23.01 -4.53 16.42
N SER A 247 -23.70 -5.04 17.45
CA SER A 247 -23.13 -5.29 18.78
C SER A 247 -21.97 -6.31 18.75
N LYS A 248 -22.11 -7.37 17.95
CA LYS A 248 -21.07 -8.39 17.75
C LYS A 248 -19.85 -7.80 17.02
N ALA A 249 -20.08 -7.03 15.94
CA ALA A 249 -19.00 -6.35 15.21
C ALA A 249 -18.18 -5.43 16.14
N PHE A 250 -18.85 -4.64 16.98
CA PHE A 250 -18.20 -3.77 17.94
C PHE A 250 -17.44 -4.56 19.01
N LYS A 251 -18.03 -5.65 19.55
CA LYS A 251 -17.37 -6.53 20.52
C LYS A 251 -16.07 -7.11 19.97
N LEU A 252 -16.08 -7.54 18.69
CA LEU A 252 -14.90 -8.07 17.99
C LEU A 252 -13.83 -6.98 17.79
N MET A 253 -14.21 -5.80 17.35
CA MET A 253 -13.27 -4.67 17.25
C MET A 253 -12.66 -4.29 18.59
N LYS A 254 -13.45 -4.27 19.66
CA LYS A 254 -12.96 -4.04 21.03
C LYS A 254 -11.93 -5.08 21.46
N ALA A 255 -12.19 -6.38 21.17
CA ALA A 255 -11.22 -7.45 21.43
C ALA A 255 -9.93 -7.27 20.61
N GLY A 256 -10.05 -6.87 19.34
CA GLY A 256 -8.89 -6.55 18.49
C GLY A 256 -8.09 -5.36 19.01
N ILE A 257 -8.73 -4.30 19.49
CA ILE A 257 -8.03 -3.14 20.09
C ILE A 257 -7.20 -3.57 21.29
N LYS A 258 -7.73 -4.43 22.17
CA LYS A 258 -6.98 -4.97 23.31
C LYS A 258 -5.78 -5.81 22.86
N GLU A 259 -5.98 -6.71 21.87
CA GLU A 259 -4.87 -7.48 21.28
C GLU A 259 -3.80 -6.54 20.71
N GLY A 260 -4.19 -5.46 20.05
CA GLY A 260 -3.27 -4.44 19.54
C GLY A 260 -2.46 -3.76 20.65
N GLN A 261 -3.09 -3.43 21.78
CA GLN A 261 -2.42 -2.88 22.97
C GLN A 261 -1.36 -3.83 23.53
N GLU A 262 -1.72 -5.11 23.70
CA GLU A 262 -0.80 -6.14 24.18
C GLU A 262 0.40 -6.34 23.24
N LEU A 263 0.16 -6.31 21.91
CA LEU A 263 1.22 -6.42 20.92
C LEU A 263 2.16 -5.22 20.95
N ALA A 264 1.63 -4.00 21.04
CA ALA A 264 2.42 -2.78 21.11
C ALA A 264 3.33 -2.78 22.35
N SER A 265 2.79 -3.11 23.52
CA SER A 265 3.56 -3.23 24.77
C SER A 265 4.69 -4.26 24.68
N LYS A 266 4.44 -5.42 24.01
CA LYS A 266 5.49 -6.44 23.79
C LYS A 266 6.59 -5.97 22.83
N MET A 267 6.27 -5.11 21.88
CA MET A 267 7.25 -4.54 20.93
C MET A 267 8.12 -3.48 21.59
N GLU A 268 7.55 -2.66 22.47
CA GLU A 268 8.26 -1.64 23.25
C GLU A 268 9.21 -2.26 24.29
N GLY A 269 8.78 -3.33 24.96
CA GLY A 269 9.60 -4.04 25.96
C GLY A 269 10.76 -4.88 25.39
N ARG A 270 10.91 -4.94 24.04
CA ARG A 270 12.01 -5.61 23.35
C ARG A 270 13.04 -4.64 22.75
N LYS A 271 12.86 -3.35 22.91
CA LYS A 271 13.83 -2.29 22.58
C LYS A 271 14.67 -1.95 23.79
#